data_98bf572a871ebaf7ae349662076a5a12
#
_entry.id   98bf572a871ebaf7ae349662076a5a12
#
_cell.length_a   1.000
_cell.length_b   1.000
_cell.length_c   1.000
_cell.angle_alpha   90.00
_cell.angle_beta   90.00
_cell.angle_gamma   90.00
#
_symmetry.space_group_name_H-M   'P 1'
#
loop_
_entity.id
_entity.type
_entity.pdbx_description
1 polymer ?
#
loop_
_entity_poly.entity_id
_entity_poly.type
_entity_poly.pdbx_seq_one_letter_code
_entity_poly.pdbx_strand_id
1 'polypeptide(L)'
;MNEKKNIINHLIQNNSFTKYLEIGVDDPEVNFKLINIPTKHSVDPCIEFETTVDYRYPSDDFFFKLENGQLNLPPNYKWDIIFIDGLHISTQVERDFNNAFNHL
;
A
#
# COMPACT_ATOMS: atom_id res chain seq x y z
N MET A 1 -13.40 -2.27 14.84
CA MET A 1 -12.15 -2.58 15.56
C MET A 1 -10.96 -2.48 14.63
N ASN A 2 -9.96 -1.74 15.03
CA ASN A 2 -8.83 -1.42 14.17
C ASN A 2 -7.56 -2.11 14.59
N GLU A 3 -7.60 -3.44 14.56
CA GLU A 3 -6.43 -4.23 14.90
C GLU A 3 -5.34 -4.12 13.87
N LYS A 4 -5.69 -3.84 12.59
CA LYS A 4 -4.68 -3.72 11.52
C LYS A 4 -3.64 -2.65 11.82
N LYS A 5 -4.10 -1.44 12.19
CA LYS A 5 -3.18 -0.35 12.50
C LYS A 5 -2.28 -0.68 13.67
N ASN A 6 -2.80 -1.39 14.66
CA ASN A 6 -2.03 -1.74 15.84
C ASN A 6 -0.93 -2.74 15.50
N ILE A 7 -1.23 -3.74 14.69
CA ILE A 7 -0.26 -4.74 14.24
C ILE A 7 0.79 -4.07 13.37
N ILE A 8 0.38 -3.24 12.43
CA ILE A 8 1.29 -2.57 11.51
C ILE A 8 2.23 -1.63 12.27
N ASN A 9 1.68 -0.80 13.16
CA ASN A 9 2.49 0.12 13.97
C ASN A 9 3.48 -0.63 14.87
N HIS A 10 3.07 -1.77 15.40
CA HIS A 10 3.95 -2.60 16.22
C HIS A 10 5.13 -3.14 15.40
N LEU A 11 4.86 -3.64 14.19
CA LEU A 11 5.90 -4.12 13.29
C LEU A 11 6.86 -3.00 12.88
N ILE A 12 6.31 -1.82 12.59
CA ILE A 12 7.12 -0.66 12.22
C ILE A 12 8.06 -0.27 13.36
N GLN A 13 7.52 -0.18 14.57
CA GLN A 13 8.30 0.23 15.73
C GLN A 13 9.40 -0.78 16.06
N ASN A 14 9.05 -2.07 16.05
CA ASN A 14 10.00 -3.13 16.43
C ASN A 14 11.12 -3.33 15.41
N ASN A 15 10.90 -2.95 14.14
CA ASN A 15 11.88 -3.15 13.08
C ASN A 15 12.50 -1.83 12.59
N SER A 16 12.11 -0.72 13.18
CA SER A 16 12.58 0.62 12.77
C SER A 16 12.32 0.90 11.29
N PHE A 17 11.18 0.47 10.78
CA PHE A 17 10.79 0.71 9.38
C PHE A 17 10.50 2.19 9.16
N THR A 18 10.79 2.70 7.97
CA THR A 18 10.59 4.10 7.62
C THR A 18 9.68 4.32 6.41
N LYS A 19 9.39 3.27 5.63
CA LYS A 19 8.60 3.39 4.39
C LYS A 19 7.51 2.34 4.36
N TYR A 20 6.27 2.79 4.19
CA TYR A 20 5.07 1.95 4.22
C TYR A 20 4.24 2.15 2.96
N LEU A 21 3.74 1.06 2.40
CA LEU A 21 2.80 1.07 1.29
C LEU A 21 1.54 0.33 1.68
N GLU A 22 0.39 0.95 1.42
CA GLU A 22 -0.91 0.31 1.63
C GLU A 22 -1.63 0.17 0.30
N ILE A 23 -2.01 -1.06 -0.05
CA ILE A 23 -2.77 -1.37 -1.27
C ILE A 23 -4.16 -1.79 -0.86
N GLY A 24 -5.17 -1.04 -1.31
CA GLY A 24 -6.54 -1.25 -0.88
C GLY A 24 -6.82 -0.48 0.40
N VAL A 25 -7.20 0.79 0.28
CA VAL A 25 -7.25 1.68 1.44
C VAL A 25 -8.62 1.73 2.11
N ASP A 26 -9.71 1.58 1.37
CA ASP A 26 -11.08 1.79 1.85
C ASP A 26 -11.24 3.18 2.47
N ASP A 27 -11.33 3.26 3.80
CA ASP A 27 -11.43 4.52 4.51
C ASP A 27 -10.08 4.84 5.17
N PRO A 28 -9.33 5.83 4.65
CA PRO A 28 -8.02 6.16 5.20
C PRO A 28 -8.06 6.62 6.66
N GLU A 29 -9.21 7.08 7.14
CA GLU A 29 -9.33 7.58 8.52
C GLU A 29 -9.21 6.46 9.55
N VAL A 30 -9.55 5.22 9.18
CA VAL A 30 -9.57 4.11 10.12
C VAL A 30 -8.29 3.29 10.12
N ASN A 31 -7.43 3.44 9.12
CA ASN A 31 -6.20 2.69 9.07
C ASN A 31 -5.03 3.54 8.58
N PHE A 32 -5.03 3.94 7.32
CA PHE A 32 -3.86 4.57 6.68
C PHE A 32 -3.35 5.79 7.45
N LYS A 33 -4.25 6.69 7.83
CA LYS A 33 -3.86 7.91 8.56
C LYS A 33 -3.34 7.63 9.96
N LEU A 34 -3.64 6.47 10.50
CA LEU A 34 -3.25 6.08 11.85
C LEU A 34 -1.94 5.28 11.89
N ILE A 35 -1.34 5.05 10.73
CA ILE A 35 -0.03 4.38 10.64
C ILE A 35 1.08 5.39 10.93
N ASN A 36 1.88 5.12 11.96
CA ASN A 36 2.94 5.99 12.43
C ASN A 36 4.26 5.66 11.74
N ILE A 37 4.54 6.36 10.65
CA ILE A 37 5.77 6.11 9.87
C ILE A 37 6.12 7.39 9.09
N PRO A 38 7.41 7.71 8.91
CA PRO A 38 7.81 8.95 8.23
C PRO A 38 7.38 9.04 6.77
N THR A 39 7.44 7.93 6.04
CA THR A 39 7.08 7.91 4.62
C THR A 39 6.02 6.84 4.41
N LYS A 40 4.88 7.23 3.84
CA LYS A 40 3.81 6.27 3.54
C LYS A 40 3.10 6.67 2.25
N HIS A 41 2.70 5.65 1.50
CA HIS A 41 1.97 5.81 0.25
C HIS A 41 0.74 4.91 0.23
N SER A 42 -0.32 5.38 -0.42
CA SER A 42 -1.58 4.64 -0.51
C SER A 42 -1.96 4.45 -1.98
N VAL A 43 -2.48 3.26 -2.29
CA VAL A 43 -2.92 2.87 -3.63
C VAL A 43 -4.31 2.28 -3.54
N ASP A 44 -5.26 2.82 -4.30
CA ASP A 44 -6.62 2.32 -4.37
C ASP A 44 -7.29 2.86 -5.62
N PRO A 45 -8.06 2.05 -6.38
CA PRO A 45 -8.79 2.56 -7.53
C PRO A 45 -9.98 3.44 -7.16
N CYS A 46 -10.38 3.44 -5.88
CA CYS A 46 -11.50 4.24 -5.36
C CYS A 46 -12.82 3.95 -6.06
N ILE A 47 -13.08 2.66 -6.33
CA ILE A 47 -14.32 2.24 -6.98
C ILE A 47 -15.46 2.22 -5.97
N GLU A 48 -15.20 1.69 -4.77
CA GLU A 48 -16.24 1.53 -3.74
C GLU A 48 -16.44 2.80 -2.92
N PHE A 49 -15.38 3.58 -2.71
CA PHE A 49 -15.42 4.78 -1.89
C PHE A 49 -14.76 5.93 -2.62
N GLU A 50 -15.37 7.10 -2.53
CA GLU A 50 -14.70 8.36 -2.88
C GLU A 50 -13.81 8.72 -1.71
N THR A 51 -12.52 8.52 -1.89
CA THR A 51 -11.55 8.82 -0.84
C THR A 51 -10.26 9.39 -1.46
N THR A 52 -9.46 10.01 -0.63
CA THR A 52 -8.19 10.59 -1.06
C THR A 52 -7.07 9.57 -0.85
N VAL A 53 -6.40 9.21 -1.95
CA VAL A 53 -5.24 8.32 -1.91
C VAL A 53 -4.11 8.96 -2.72
N ASP A 54 -2.89 8.50 -2.49
CA ASP A 54 -1.74 9.01 -3.22
C ASP A 54 -1.76 8.59 -4.69
N TYR A 55 -2.14 7.35 -4.96
CA TYR A 55 -2.18 6.79 -6.30
C TYR A 55 -3.54 6.12 -6.54
N ARG A 56 -4.35 6.76 -7.36
CA ARG A 56 -5.72 6.29 -7.64
C ARG A 56 -5.72 5.34 -8.85
N TYR A 57 -5.17 4.15 -8.64
CA TYR A 57 -5.05 3.11 -9.67
C TYR A 57 -5.38 1.75 -9.08
N PRO A 58 -5.85 0.79 -9.92
CA PRO A 58 -5.76 -0.61 -9.53
C PRO A 58 -4.29 -0.97 -9.28
N SER A 59 -4.06 -1.95 -8.40
CA SER A 59 -2.69 -2.30 -8.00
C SER A 59 -1.81 -2.71 -9.18
N ASP A 60 -2.35 -3.49 -10.12
CA ASP A 60 -1.59 -3.89 -11.30
C ASP A 60 -1.12 -2.68 -12.11
N ASP A 61 -2.00 -1.70 -12.31
CA ASP A 61 -1.66 -0.47 -13.04
C ASP A 61 -0.63 0.35 -12.29
N PHE A 62 -0.76 0.41 -10.95
CA PHE A 62 0.21 1.13 -10.13
C PHE A 62 1.62 0.58 -10.32
N PHE A 63 1.79 -0.74 -10.18
CA PHE A 63 3.12 -1.33 -10.32
C PHE A 63 3.64 -1.25 -11.74
N PHE A 64 2.76 -1.38 -12.75
CA PHE A 64 3.16 -1.20 -14.14
C PHE A 64 3.71 0.21 -14.37
N LYS A 65 2.99 1.22 -13.91
CA LYS A 65 3.41 2.62 -14.07
C LYS A 65 4.69 2.90 -13.28
N LEU A 66 4.80 2.35 -12.08
CA LEU A 66 6.00 2.52 -11.26
C LEU A 66 7.22 1.96 -12.00
N GLU A 67 7.13 0.73 -12.50
CA GLU A 67 8.26 0.05 -13.13
C GLU A 67 8.62 0.64 -14.48
N ASN A 68 7.72 1.36 -15.12
CA ASN A 68 7.98 2.04 -16.39
C ASN A 68 8.33 3.51 -16.22
N GLY A 69 8.57 3.97 -15.00
CA GLY A 69 8.99 5.34 -14.76
C GLY A 69 7.91 6.38 -14.99
N GLN A 70 6.63 5.99 -14.87
CA GLN A 70 5.49 6.88 -15.13
C GLN A 70 4.94 7.55 -13.89
N LEU A 71 5.53 7.28 -12.73
CA LEU A 71 5.13 7.89 -11.47
C LEU A 71 6.24 8.83 -10.99
N ASN A 72 5.96 9.55 -9.91
CA ASN A 72 6.93 10.44 -9.28
C ASN A 72 7.89 9.70 -8.33
N LEU A 73 7.98 8.39 -8.48
CA LEU A 73 8.90 7.54 -7.72
C LEU A 73 9.85 6.84 -8.68
N PRO A 74 11.08 6.52 -8.25
CA PRO A 74 12.00 5.74 -9.08
C PRO A 74 11.41 4.35 -9.38
N PRO A 75 11.66 3.79 -10.57
CA PRO A 75 11.13 2.47 -10.92
C PRO A 75 11.53 1.35 -9.97
N ASN A 76 12.67 1.48 -9.29
CA ASN A 76 13.14 0.48 -8.35
C ASN A 76 12.88 0.87 -6.89
N TYR A 77 11.94 1.79 -6.66
CA TYR A 77 11.60 2.22 -5.30
C TYR A 77 11.14 1.03 -4.47
N LYS A 78 11.56 0.99 -3.20
CA LYS A 78 11.22 -0.09 -2.28
C LYS A 78 10.63 0.47 -0.99
N TRP A 79 9.74 -0.31 -0.41
CA TRP A 79 9.16 -0.03 0.89
C TRP A 79 9.65 -1.07 1.90
N ASP A 80 9.68 -0.69 3.17
CA ASP A 80 10.08 -1.60 4.25
C ASP A 80 8.96 -2.55 4.62
N ILE A 81 7.72 -2.11 4.49
CA ILE A 81 6.54 -2.90 4.82
C ILE A 81 5.41 -2.54 3.86
N ILE A 82 4.73 -3.55 3.34
CA ILE A 82 3.62 -3.38 2.40
C ILE A 82 2.41 -4.16 2.94
N PHE A 83 1.29 -3.47 3.09
CA PHE A 83 0.04 -4.08 3.51
C PHE A 83 -0.91 -4.17 2.33
N ILE A 84 -1.40 -5.38 2.05
CA ILE A 84 -2.29 -5.63 0.93
C ILE A 84 -3.68 -5.97 1.46
N ASP A 85 -4.65 -5.12 1.18
CA ASP A 85 -6.05 -5.31 1.57
C ASP A 85 -6.96 -4.87 0.41
N GLY A 86 -6.67 -5.41 -0.78
CA GLY A 86 -7.43 -5.08 -1.99
C GLY A 86 -8.60 -6.01 -2.22
N LEU A 87 -8.88 -6.31 -3.48
CA LEU A 87 -9.96 -7.24 -3.83
C LEU A 87 -9.68 -8.62 -3.25
N HIS A 88 -10.71 -9.21 -2.66
CA HIS A 88 -10.62 -10.50 -1.97
C HIS A 88 -10.73 -11.69 -2.91
N ILE A 89 -10.31 -11.53 -4.16
CA ILE A 89 -10.25 -12.62 -5.14
C ILE A 89 -8.84 -13.19 -5.07
N SER A 90 -8.72 -14.50 -4.85
CA SER A 90 -7.44 -15.14 -4.60
C SER A 90 -6.41 -14.89 -5.69
N THR A 91 -6.83 -14.86 -6.96
CA THR A 91 -5.91 -14.57 -8.08
C THR A 91 -5.38 -13.15 -8.03
N GLN A 92 -6.20 -12.18 -7.62
CA GLN A 92 -5.75 -10.80 -7.49
C GLN A 92 -4.81 -10.64 -6.30
N VAL A 93 -5.11 -11.29 -5.18
CA VAL A 93 -4.24 -11.25 -3.99
C VAL A 93 -2.86 -11.83 -4.33
N GLU A 94 -2.84 -12.92 -5.09
CA GLU A 94 -1.58 -13.53 -5.52
C GLU A 94 -0.79 -12.59 -6.42
N ARG A 95 -1.45 -11.93 -7.38
CA ARG A 95 -0.78 -10.95 -8.24
C ARG A 95 -0.25 -9.76 -7.44
N ASP A 96 -1.03 -9.26 -6.50
CA ASP A 96 -0.61 -8.15 -5.65
C ASP A 96 0.62 -8.52 -4.84
N PHE A 97 0.65 -9.72 -4.28
CA PHE A 97 1.79 -10.20 -3.54
C PHE A 97 3.04 -10.27 -4.42
N ASN A 98 2.91 -10.88 -5.61
CA ASN A 98 4.04 -11.03 -6.53
C ASN A 98 4.57 -9.68 -7.01
N ASN A 99 3.67 -8.76 -7.32
CA ASN A 99 4.07 -7.42 -7.74
C ASN A 99 4.76 -6.67 -6.60
N ALA A 100 4.19 -6.72 -5.41
CA ALA A 100 4.71 -6.02 -4.25
C ALA A 100 6.06 -6.58 -3.79
N PHE A 101 6.26 -7.88 -3.91
CA PHE A 101 7.49 -8.54 -3.47
C PHE A 101 8.73 -7.93 -4.11
N ASN A 102 8.62 -7.51 -5.37
CA ASN A 102 9.73 -6.89 -6.09
C ASN A 102 10.10 -5.50 -5.54
N HIS A 103 9.24 -4.93 -4.72
CA HIS A 103 9.43 -3.59 -4.17
C HIS A 103 9.54 -3.59 -2.64
N LEU A 104 9.78 -4.76 -2.09
CA LEU A 104 9.92 -4.93 -0.64
C LEU A 104 11.38 -4.98 -0.22
#